data_413b8adc00b56dcaa54901bcef82247d
#
_entry.id   413b8adc00b56dcaa54901bcef82247d
#
_cell.length_a   1.000
_cell.length_b   1.000
_cell.length_c   1.000
_cell.angle_alpha   90.00
_cell.angle_beta   90.00
_cell.angle_gamma   90.00
#
_symmetry.space_group_name_H-M   'P 1'
#
loop_
_entity.id
_entity.type
_entity.pdbx_description
1 polymer ?
#
loop_
_entity_poly.entity_id
_entity_poly.type
_entity_poly.pdbx_seq_one_letter_code
_entity_poly.pdbx_strand_id
1 'polypeptide(L)'
;ITKRRIVNFFTGESQRADQGGLERVAQRLADGIRLGMIIAMCSVGLSLIFGTTGLTNFAHGEMVTFGGLMAFLLNVTGLGFLGFLGFLPLVDVDGRFQLLLAAPLAVALGGLFGWLLNWGLFARLRRRGIGLISQMVITVGLSILLRNAYLFQFRGRSRPLRDYGLQEGVDLGPIKITPRDLIVTAISLAVLLAVALILQYTRLGKATRAVSDNPDLASATGIDSLRVIRLVWIVGGALAALGG
;
A
#
# COMPACT_ATOMS: atom_id res chain seq x y z
N ILE A 1 -2.43 -42.42 27.04
CA ILE A 1 -2.84 -42.76 25.64
C ILE A 1 -2.99 -41.44 24.87
N THR A 2 -1.91 -41.06 24.19
CA THR A 2 -1.84 -39.80 23.44
C THR A 2 -2.57 -39.98 22.09
N LYS A 3 -3.74 -39.34 21.91
CA LYS A 3 -4.42 -39.28 20.64
C LYS A 3 -3.56 -38.46 19.66
N ARG A 4 -2.89 -39.11 18.73
CA ARG A 4 -2.30 -38.45 17.56
C ARG A 4 -3.43 -37.88 16.72
N ARG A 5 -3.56 -36.54 16.68
CA ARG A 5 -4.35 -35.86 15.65
C ARG A 5 -3.52 -35.88 14.35
N ILE A 6 -3.97 -36.64 13.38
CA ILE A 6 -3.47 -36.56 12.00
C ILE A 6 -4.06 -35.28 11.44
N VAL A 7 -3.22 -34.27 11.26
CA VAL A 7 -3.59 -33.04 10.54
C VAL A 7 -3.24 -33.31 9.08
N ASN A 8 -4.21 -33.58 8.24
CA ASN A 8 -4.03 -33.69 6.81
C ASN A 8 -3.79 -32.27 6.27
N PHE A 9 -2.55 -31.95 5.96
CA PHE A 9 -2.22 -30.76 5.15
C PHE A 9 -2.54 -31.08 3.70
N PHE A 10 -3.65 -30.61 3.20
CA PHE A 10 -3.88 -30.55 1.78
C PHE A 10 -2.95 -29.47 1.21
N THR A 11 -1.81 -29.85 0.70
CA THR A 11 -1.02 -29.01 -0.19
C THR A 11 -1.87 -28.82 -1.45
N GLY A 12 -2.22 -27.56 -1.77
CA GLY A 12 -3.20 -27.21 -2.79
C GLY A 12 -2.90 -27.66 -4.24
N GLU A 13 -1.96 -28.56 -4.44
CA GLU A 13 -1.64 -29.14 -5.73
C GLU A 13 -2.64 -30.19 -6.18
N SER A 14 -3.25 -30.96 -5.26
CA SER A 14 -4.20 -32.02 -5.62
C SER A 14 -5.53 -31.50 -6.18
N GLN A 15 -6.00 -30.33 -5.74
CA GLN A 15 -7.20 -29.71 -6.32
C GLN A 15 -6.93 -29.00 -7.66
N ARG A 16 -5.66 -28.61 -7.94
CA ARG A 16 -5.28 -28.01 -9.22
C ARG A 16 -5.09 -29.03 -10.34
N ALA A 17 -4.86 -30.29 -10.00
CA ALA A 17 -4.62 -31.35 -11.00
C ALA A 17 -5.89 -31.71 -11.80
N ASP A 18 -7.08 -31.52 -11.23
CA ASP A 18 -8.36 -31.91 -11.86
C ASP A 18 -8.99 -30.78 -12.72
N GLN A 19 -8.41 -29.56 -12.71
CA GLN A 19 -8.93 -28.49 -13.55
C GLN A 19 -8.49 -28.64 -15.01
N GLY A 20 -9.42 -28.54 -15.94
CA GLY A 20 -9.17 -28.50 -17.38
C GLY A 20 -8.17 -27.39 -17.76
N GLY A 21 -7.48 -27.54 -18.87
CA GLY A 21 -6.49 -26.56 -19.31
C GLY A 21 -7.01 -25.12 -19.39
N LEU A 22 -8.26 -24.96 -19.82
CA LEU A 22 -8.95 -23.67 -19.95
C LEU A 22 -9.26 -23.03 -18.57
N GLU A 23 -9.68 -23.83 -17.61
CA GLU A 23 -9.97 -23.36 -16.23
C GLU A 23 -8.71 -22.84 -15.54
N ARG A 24 -7.58 -23.55 -15.74
CA ARG A 24 -6.27 -23.10 -15.22
C ARG A 24 -5.83 -21.77 -15.82
N VAL A 25 -6.05 -21.56 -17.11
CA VAL A 25 -5.71 -20.29 -17.78
C VAL A 25 -6.61 -19.17 -17.27
N ALA A 26 -7.93 -19.40 -17.16
CA ALA A 26 -8.88 -18.44 -16.65
C ALA A 26 -8.56 -18.03 -15.20
N GLN A 27 -8.25 -18.99 -14.33
CA GLN A 27 -7.84 -18.73 -12.94
C GLN A 27 -6.56 -17.87 -12.86
N ARG A 28 -5.54 -18.22 -13.67
CA ARG A 28 -4.29 -17.44 -13.70
C ARG A 28 -4.49 -16.01 -14.21
N LEU A 29 -5.39 -15.82 -15.16
CA LEU A 29 -5.74 -14.49 -15.65
C LEU A 29 -6.44 -13.67 -14.54
N ALA A 30 -7.39 -14.25 -13.82
CA ALA A 30 -8.07 -13.58 -12.71
C ALA A 30 -7.08 -13.18 -11.60
N ASP A 31 -6.21 -14.11 -11.19
CA ASP A 31 -5.17 -13.84 -10.20
C ASP A 31 -4.17 -12.77 -10.69
N GLY A 32 -3.80 -12.82 -11.98
CA GLY A 32 -2.94 -11.84 -12.62
C GLY A 32 -3.54 -10.44 -12.68
N ILE A 33 -4.82 -10.32 -13.01
CA ILE A 33 -5.55 -9.03 -13.03
C ILE A 33 -5.59 -8.45 -11.63
N ARG A 34 -5.92 -9.24 -10.61
CA ARG A 34 -5.94 -8.79 -9.22
C ARG A 34 -4.59 -8.25 -8.77
N LEU A 35 -3.53 -9.04 -8.96
CA LEU A 35 -2.16 -8.62 -8.62
C LEU A 35 -1.75 -7.39 -9.42
N GLY A 36 -2.08 -7.35 -10.70
CA GLY A 36 -1.81 -6.21 -11.58
C GLY A 36 -2.47 -4.92 -11.11
N MET A 37 -3.70 -4.97 -10.59
CA MET A 37 -4.38 -3.79 -10.04
C MET A 37 -3.71 -3.28 -8.75
N ILE A 38 -3.28 -4.17 -7.87
CA ILE A 38 -2.54 -3.80 -6.65
C ILE A 38 -1.22 -3.11 -7.03
N ILE A 39 -0.47 -3.70 -7.95
CA ILE A 39 0.79 -3.13 -8.46
C ILE A 39 0.53 -1.78 -9.14
N ALA A 40 -0.53 -1.66 -9.95
CA ALA A 40 -0.89 -0.41 -10.61
C ALA A 40 -1.17 0.71 -9.60
N MET A 41 -1.86 0.41 -8.52
CA MET A 41 -2.15 1.34 -7.43
C MET A 41 -0.86 1.88 -6.78
N CYS A 42 0.07 0.98 -6.44
CA CYS A 42 1.39 1.35 -5.92
C CYS A 42 2.18 2.18 -6.95
N SER A 43 2.14 1.78 -8.22
CA SER A 43 2.86 2.45 -9.31
C SER A 43 2.33 3.87 -9.59
N VAL A 44 1.02 4.08 -9.47
CA VAL A 44 0.42 5.43 -9.57
C VAL A 44 0.95 6.32 -8.46
N GLY A 45 1.06 5.82 -7.22
CA GLY A 45 1.67 6.55 -6.10
C GLY A 45 3.12 6.97 -6.38
N LEU A 46 3.92 6.05 -6.89
CA LEU A 46 5.30 6.33 -7.30
C LEU A 46 5.38 7.34 -8.45
N SER A 47 4.52 7.16 -9.46
CA SER A 47 4.46 8.02 -10.65
C SER A 47 4.08 9.46 -10.30
N LEU A 48 3.19 9.68 -9.34
CA LEU A 48 2.83 11.01 -8.85
C LEU A 48 4.04 11.71 -8.18
N ILE A 49 4.78 10.99 -7.35
CA ILE A 49 5.99 11.51 -6.70
C ILE A 49 7.04 11.85 -7.75
N PHE A 50 7.31 10.92 -8.67
CA PHE A 50 8.28 11.12 -9.74
C PHE A 50 7.89 12.28 -10.65
N GLY A 51 6.64 12.33 -11.12
CA GLY A 51 6.15 13.37 -12.03
C GLY A 51 6.32 14.78 -11.47
N THR A 52 6.09 14.98 -10.18
CA THR A 52 6.15 16.33 -9.56
C THR A 52 7.54 16.71 -9.05
N THR A 53 8.41 15.75 -8.78
CA THR A 53 9.72 16.00 -8.15
C THR A 53 10.91 15.61 -9.02
N GLY A 54 10.71 14.83 -10.09
CA GLY A 54 11.77 14.18 -10.87
C GLY A 54 12.50 13.07 -10.11
N LEU A 55 12.12 12.81 -8.83
CA LEU A 55 12.81 11.89 -7.95
C LEU A 55 12.22 10.47 -8.08
N THR A 56 13.01 9.52 -8.58
CA THR A 56 12.68 8.10 -8.45
C THR A 56 12.94 7.64 -7.03
N ASN A 57 11.87 7.39 -6.28
CA ASN A 57 11.98 6.95 -4.89
C ASN A 57 12.14 5.42 -4.82
N PHE A 58 13.38 4.92 -4.69
CA PHE A 58 13.66 3.49 -4.54
C PHE A 58 13.16 2.91 -3.21
N ALA A 59 12.89 3.75 -2.22
CA ALA A 59 12.27 3.33 -0.96
C ALA A 59 10.73 3.22 -1.05
N HIS A 60 10.13 3.35 -2.25
CA HIS A 60 8.67 3.25 -2.40
C HIS A 60 8.13 1.86 -2.03
N GLY A 61 8.86 0.78 -2.36
CA GLY A 61 8.51 -0.57 -1.94
C GLY A 61 8.44 -0.73 -0.42
N GLU A 62 9.30 -0.02 0.31
CA GLU A 62 9.27 -0.04 1.77
C GLU A 62 8.09 0.77 2.36
N MET A 63 7.56 1.74 1.60
CA MET A 63 6.30 2.41 1.95
C MET A 63 5.09 1.47 1.79
N VAL A 64 5.12 0.60 0.77
CA VAL A 64 4.13 -0.48 0.58
C VAL A 64 4.20 -1.45 1.77
N THR A 65 5.39 -1.93 2.09
CA THR A 65 5.62 -2.81 3.25
C THR A 65 5.17 -2.17 4.56
N PHE A 66 5.41 -0.86 4.74
CA PHE A 66 4.94 -0.12 5.91
C PHE A 66 3.42 -0.18 6.05
N GLY A 67 2.67 -0.01 4.96
CA GLY A 67 1.20 -0.11 4.95
C GLY A 67 0.71 -1.46 5.45
N GLY A 68 1.24 -2.56 4.88
CA GLY A 68 0.90 -3.92 5.30
C GLY A 68 1.27 -4.20 6.77
N LEU A 69 2.43 -3.71 7.23
CA LEU A 69 2.85 -3.85 8.62
C LEU A 69 1.93 -3.08 9.58
N MET A 70 1.51 -1.86 9.22
CA MET A 70 0.57 -1.08 10.03
C MET A 70 -0.80 -1.73 10.09
N ALA A 71 -1.33 -2.23 8.96
CA ALA A 71 -2.57 -2.99 8.93
C ALA A 71 -2.48 -4.24 9.82
N PHE A 72 -1.37 -4.99 9.74
CA PHE A 72 -1.10 -6.15 10.58
C PHE A 72 -1.04 -5.78 12.07
N LEU A 73 -0.28 -4.74 12.44
CA LEU A 73 -0.17 -4.30 13.83
C LEU A 73 -1.53 -3.91 14.41
N LEU A 74 -2.32 -3.14 13.66
CA LEU A 74 -3.63 -2.70 14.08
C LEU A 74 -4.63 -3.86 14.22
N ASN A 75 -4.58 -4.84 13.29
CA ASN A 75 -5.51 -5.97 13.27
C ASN A 75 -5.16 -7.08 14.29
N VAL A 76 -3.86 -7.38 14.47
CA VAL A 76 -3.42 -8.52 15.28
C VAL A 76 -2.97 -8.11 16.68
N THR A 77 -2.22 -7.02 16.79
CA THR A 77 -1.67 -6.55 18.06
C THR A 77 -2.58 -5.55 18.75
N GLY A 78 -3.45 -4.89 17.97
CA GLY A 78 -4.31 -3.82 18.47
C GLY A 78 -3.52 -2.58 18.87
N LEU A 79 -4.19 -1.68 19.59
CA LEU A 79 -3.59 -0.46 20.13
C LEU A 79 -2.76 -0.66 21.40
N GLY A 80 -2.42 -1.91 21.77
CA GLY A 80 -1.52 -2.15 22.90
C GLY A 80 -0.20 -1.35 22.81
N PHE A 81 0.20 -0.99 21.59
CA PHE A 81 1.29 -0.07 21.28
C PHE A 81 0.95 1.41 21.60
N LEU A 82 -0.34 1.80 21.49
CA LEU A 82 -0.85 3.15 21.79
C LEU A 82 -1.81 3.10 22.99
N GLY A 83 -1.43 2.46 24.07
CA GLY A 83 -2.28 2.17 25.24
C GLY A 83 -3.11 3.34 25.81
N PHE A 84 -2.79 4.59 25.40
CA PHE A 84 -3.57 5.77 25.80
C PHE A 84 -4.85 5.98 24.95
N LEU A 85 -5.02 5.29 23.81
CA LEU A 85 -6.22 5.38 22.96
C LEU A 85 -7.27 4.30 23.26
N GLY A 86 -7.04 3.46 24.26
CA GLY A 86 -7.94 2.38 24.67
C GLY A 86 -9.31 2.81 25.23
N PHE A 87 -9.59 4.14 25.26
CA PHE A 87 -10.89 4.68 25.67
C PHE A 87 -11.89 4.84 24.49
N LEU A 88 -11.51 4.53 23.25
CA LEU A 88 -12.42 4.65 22.11
C LEU A 88 -13.29 3.39 21.97
N PRO A 89 -14.64 3.54 21.87
CA PRO A 89 -15.60 2.41 21.85
C PRO A 89 -15.58 1.55 20.58
N LEU A 90 -14.69 1.84 19.63
CA LEU A 90 -14.50 1.12 18.37
C LEU A 90 -13.40 0.03 18.47
N VAL A 91 -12.89 -0.19 19.67
CA VAL A 91 -11.82 -1.12 19.97
C VAL A 91 -12.43 -2.32 20.68
N ASP A 92 -12.22 -3.52 20.16
CA ASP A 92 -12.63 -4.75 20.82
C ASP A 92 -11.99 -4.82 22.23
N VAL A 93 -12.57 -5.58 23.16
CA VAL A 93 -12.12 -5.71 24.57
C VAL A 93 -10.63 -6.01 24.69
N ASP A 94 -10.03 -6.57 23.65
CA ASP A 94 -8.59 -6.86 23.50
C ASP A 94 -7.78 -5.74 22.81
N GLY A 95 -8.36 -4.57 22.52
CA GLY A 95 -7.66 -3.45 21.85
C GLY A 95 -7.35 -3.66 20.37
N ARG A 96 -8.05 -4.56 19.69
CA ARG A 96 -7.82 -4.93 18.29
C ARG A 96 -8.85 -4.30 17.37
N PHE A 97 -8.40 -3.77 16.23
CA PHE A 97 -9.29 -3.25 15.22
C PHE A 97 -9.70 -4.36 14.25
N GLN A 98 -10.99 -4.42 13.93
CA GLN A 98 -11.43 -5.16 12.76
C GLN A 98 -10.71 -4.63 11.51
N LEU A 99 -10.41 -5.48 10.54
CA LEU A 99 -9.66 -5.10 9.34
C LEU A 99 -10.33 -3.93 8.59
N LEU A 100 -11.65 -3.82 8.66
CA LEU A 100 -12.42 -2.73 8.08
C LEU A 100 -12.02 -1.35 8.62
N LEU A 101 -11.58 -1.27 9.88
CA LEU A 101 -11.08 -0.04 10.52
C LEU A 101 -9.55 0.05 10.47
N ALA A 102 -8.87 -1.09 10.56
CA ALA A 102 -7.41 -1.16 10.49
C ALA A 102 -6.87 -0.69 9.12
N ALA A 103 -7.55 -1.05 8.02
CA ALA A 103 -7.10 -0.69 6.68
C ALA A 103 -7.14 0.83 6.41
N PRO A 104 -8.25 1.58 6.63
CA PRO A 104 -8.25 3.03 6.48
C PRO A 104 -7.23 3.73 7.36
N LEU A 105 -7.04 3.25 8.59
CA LEU A 105 -6.05 3.82 9.50
C LEU A 105 -4.62 3.55 9.03
N ALA A 106 -4.33 2.34 8.52
CA ALA A 106 -3.04 2.02 7.93
C ALA A 106 -2.74 2.90 6.70
N VAL A 107 -3.74 3.16 5.86
CA VAL A 107 -3.65 4.08 4.71
C VAL A 107 -3.36 5.51 5.18
N ALA A 108 -4.04 5.99 6.22
CA ALA A 108 -3.77 7.31 6.80
C ALA A 108 -2.35 7.41 7.37
N LEU A 109 -1.88 6.36 8.07
CA LEU A 109 -0.50 6.26 8.56
C LEU A 109 0.51 6.20 7.41
N GLY A 110 0.20 5.53 6.31
CA GLY A 110 1.01 5.52 5.10
C GLY A 110 1.13 6.91 4.46
N GLY A 111 0.03 7.65 4.39
CA GLY A 111 0.04 9.05 3.96
C GLY A 111 0.87 9.95 4.87
N LEU A 112 0.72 9.78 6.20
CA LEU A 112 1.54 10.48 7.19
C LEU A 112 3.03 10.11 7.05
N PHE A 113 3.36 8.86 6.80
CA PHE A 113 4.72 8.42 6.57
C PHE A 113 5.31 9.05 5.30
N GLY A 114 4.54 9.12 4.20
CA GLY A 114 4.94 9.85 2.99
C GLY A 114 5.18 11.34 3.26
N TRP A 115 4.30 11.98 4.03
CA TRP A 115 4.49 13.35 4.47
C TRP A 115 5.76 13.54 5.30
N LEU A 116 6.01 12.66 6.26
CA LEU A 116 7.21 12.68 7.10
C LEU A 116 8.49 12.53 6.29
N LEU A 117 8.51 11.62 5.32
CA LEU A 117 9.67 11.44 4.42
C LEU A 117 9.93 12.71 3.60
N ASN A 118 8.87 13.30 3.04
CA ASN A 118 9.03 14.56 2.30
C ASN A 118 9.51 15.68 3.22
N TRP A 119 8.85 15.91 4.35
CA TRP A 119 9.16 17.02 5.26
C TRP A 119 10.52 16.83 5.96
N GLY A 120 10.77 15.63 6.46
CA GLY A 120 11.96 15.32 7.27
C GLY A 120 13.24 15.21 6.45
N LEU A 121 13.15 14.64 5.23
CA LEU A 121 14.29 14.30 4.41
C LEU A 121 14.31 15.11 3.11
N PHE A 122 13.40 14.84 2.18
CA PHE A 122 13.50 15.34 0.81
C PHE A 122 13.30 16.85 0.67
N ALA A 123 12.39 17.47 1.44
CA ALA A 123 12.24 18.93 1.42
C ALA A 123 13.49 19.64 1.92
N ARG A 124 14.20 19.09 2.92
CA ARG A 124 15.46 19.63 3.42
C ARG A 124 16.58 19.48 2.39
N LEU A 125 16.67 18.33 1.71
CA LEU A 125 17.65 18.08 0.67
C LEU A 125 17.47 19.04 -0.51
N ARG A 126 16.24 19.22 -0.97
CA ARG A 126 15.91 20.19 -2.05
C ARG A 126 16.28 21.61 -1.66
N ARG A 127 15.97 22.04 -0.44
CA ARG A 127 16.34 23.39 0.07
C ARG A 127 17.84 23.61 0.13
N ARG A 128 18.63 22.56 0.30
CA ARG A 128 20.09 22.61 0.30
C ARG A 128 20.69 22.51 -1.12
N GLY A 129 19.87 22.49 -2.16
CA GLY A 129 20.32 22.39 -3.53
C GLY A 129 20.98 21.06 -3.91
N ILE A 130 20.71 19.99 -3.15
CA ILE A 130 21.26 18.67 -3.43
C ILE A 130 20.63 18.12 -4.71
N GLY A 131 21.46 17.76 -5.69
CA GLY A 131 21.04 17.28 -7.00
C GLY A 131 20.20 16.00 -6.92
N LEU A 132 19.37 15.77 -7.96
CA LEU A 132 18.44 14.63 -8.04
C LEU A 132 19.14 13.28 -7.91
N ILE A 133 20.30 13.10 -8.56
CA ILE A 133 21.07 11.85 -8.51
C ILE A 133 21.46 11.52 -7.06
N SER A 134 21.97 12.49 -6.32
CA SER A 134 22.33 12.30 -4.91
C SER A 134 21.09 11.97 -4.06
N GLN A 135 19.95 12.59 -4.35
CA GLN A 135 18.69 12.26 -3.67
C GLN A 135 18.26 10.82 -3.99
N MET A 136 18.40 10.34 -5.24
CA MET A 136 18.12 8.94 -5.62
C MET A 136 19.00 7.96 -4.84
N VAL A 137 20.32 8.24 -4.72
CA VAL A 137 21.24 7.40 -3.91
C VAL A 137 20.79 7.34 -2.45
N ILE A 138 20.33 8.47 -1.89
CA ILE A 138 19.79 8.53 -0.52
C ILE A 138 18.53 7.64 -0.40
N THR A 139 17.65 7.56 -1.43
CA THR A 139 16.49 6.67 -1.39
C THR A 139 16.87 5.20 -1.37
N VAL A 140 17.96 4.81 -2.03
CA VAL A 140 18.49 3.43 -1.97
C VAL A 140 18.96 3.12 -0.55
N GLY A 141 19.76 4.01 0.06
CA GLY A 141 20.19 3.86 1.46
C GLY A 141 19.00 3.80 2.43
N LEU A 142 17.98 4.63 2.21
CA LEU A 142 16.74 4.64 2.99
C LEU A 142 15.97 3.32 2.84
N SER A 143 15.88 2.76 1.63
CA SER A 143 15.24 1.45 1.39
C SER A 143 15.93 0.35 2.21
N ILE A 144 17.26 0.28 2.14
CA ILE A 144 18.04 -0.71 2.89
C ILE A 144 17.82 -0.54 4.40
N LEU A 145 17.84 0.70 4.90
CA LEU A 145 17.63 1.01 6.31
C LEU A 145 16.23 0.56 6.77
N LEU A 146 15.18 0.97 6.07
CA LEU A 146 13.79 0.62 6.40
C LEU A 146 13.58 -0.89 6.36
N ARG A 147 14.04 -1.55 5.29
CA ARG A 147 13.94 -3.00 5.13
C ARG A 147 14.57 -3.74 6.31
N ASN A 148 15.79 -3.37 6.70
CA ASN A 148 16.47 -4.00 7.82
C ASN A 148 15.78 -3.67 9.16
N ALA A 149 15.25 -2.46 9.34
CA ALA A 149 14.46 -2.10 10.51
C ALA A 149 13.19 -2.98 10.63
N TYR A 150 12.48 -3.19 9.52
CA TYR A 150 11.31 -4.09 9.49
C TYR A 150 11.70 -5.54 9.80
N LEU A 151 12.77 -6.05 9.19
CA LEU A 151 13.27 -7.41 9.45
C LEU A 151 13.71 -7.60 10.91
N PHE A 152 14.36 -6.60 11.49
CA PHE A 152 14.75 -6.63 12.91
C PHE A 152 13.53 -6.73 13.83
N GLN A 153 12.48 -5.92 13.56
CA GLN A 153 11.29 -5.89 14.41
C GLN A 153 10.38 -7.09 14.19
N PHE A 154 10.16 -7.51 12.94
CA PHE A 154 9.17 -8.53 12.56
C PHE A 154 9.77 -9.90 12.22
N ARG A 155 11.09 -10.03 12.15
CA ARG A 155 11.85 -11.27 11.89
C ARG A 155 11.52 -11.95 10.55
N GLY A 156 10.98 -11.25 9.58
CA GLY A 156 10.74 -11.76 8.21
C GLY A 156 9.83 -12.98 8.10
N ARG A 157 9.02 -13.30 9.10
CA ARG A 157 8.07 -14.41 9.05
C ARG A 157 6.77 -13.97 8.43
N SER A 158 6.25 -14.77 7.50
CA SER A 158 4.89 -14.60 6.99
C SER A 158 3.89 -14.81 8.13
N ARG A 159 3.02 -13.84 8.33
CA ARG A 159 1.99 -13.87 9.38
C ARG A 159 0.63 -13.59 8.76
N PRO A 160 -0.35 -14.49 8.89
CA PRO A 160 -1.69 -14.27 8.37
C PRO A 160 -2.41 -13.17 9.18
N LEU A 161 -3.24 -12.39 8.51
CA LEU A 161 -4.22 -11.53 9.14
C LEU A 161 -5.29 -12.40 9.80
N ARG A 162 -5.80 -11.98 10.97
CA ARG A 162 -6.69 -12.80 11.79
C ARG A 162 -8.07 -13.03 11.17
N ASP A 163 -8.65 -11.99 10.58
CA ASP A 163 -10.05 -12.00 10.17
C ASP A 163 -10.31 -12.75 8.84
N TYR A 164 -9.27 -13.04 8.05
CA TYR A 164 -9.39 -13.57 6.69
C TYR A 164 -8.46 -14.75 6.39
N GLY A 165 -8.12 -15.53 7.41
CA GLY A 165 -7.13 -16.61 7.29
C GLY A 165 -7.58 -17.78 6.39
N LEU A 166 -8.88 -18.13 6.41
CA LEU A 166 -9.43 -19.25 5.64
C LEU A 166 -10.82 -18.83 5.15
N GLN A 167 -10.93 -18.48 3.88
CA GLN A 167 -12.20 -18.26 3.21
C GLN A 167 -12.40 -19.33 2.13
N GLU A 168 -13.57 -19.94 2.12
CA GLU A 168 -13.98 -20.83 1.04
C GLU A 168 -14.18 -19.99 -0.22
N GLY A 169 -13.57 -20.42 -1.33
CA GLY A 169 -13.76 -19.77 -2.62
C GLY A 169 -15.16 -20.07 -3.17
N VAL A 170 -15.81 -19.06 -3.71
CA VAL A 170 -17.06 -19.22 -4.46
C VAL A 170 -16.71 -19.64 -5.87
N ASP A 171 -17.28 -20.75 -6.32
CA ASP A 171 -17.10 -21.25 -7.69
C ASP A 171 -17.96 -20.41 -8.65
N LEU A 172 -17.32 -19.57 -9.46
CA LEU A 172 -17.92 -18.79 -10.54
C LEU A 172 -17.62 -19.46 -11.89
N GLY A 173 -18.19 -20.65 -12.12
CA GLY A 173 -17.91 -21.44 -13.32
C GLY A 173 -16.45 -21.95 -13.35
N PRO A 174 -15.62 -21.50 -14.32
CA PRO A 174 -14.24 -21.98 -14.46
C PRO A 174 -13.26 -21.34 -13.47
N ILE A 175 -13.71 -20.38 -12.63
CA ILE A 175 -12.85 -19.58 -11.76
C ILE A 175 -13.32 -19.68 -10.32
N LYS A 176 -12.40 -19.96 -9.40
CA LYS A 176 -12.61 -19.88 -7.96
C LYS A 176 -12.13 -18.53 -7.42
N ILE A 177 -13.06 -17.72 -6.94
CA ILE A 177 -12.75 -16.38 -6.41
C ILE A 177 -13.18 -16.33 -4.95
N THR A 178 -12.30 -15.90 -4.06
CA THR A 178 -12.70 -15.64 -2.68
C THR A 178 -13.43 -14.30 -2.58
N PRO A 179 -14.39 -14.13 -1.66
CA PRO A 179 -15.03 -12.84 -1.43
C PRO A 179 -14.03 -11.71 -1.17
N ARG A 180 -12.91 -12.04 -0.50
CA ARG A 180 -11.78 -11.15 -0.27
C ARG A 180 -11.20 -10.64 -1.60
N ASP A 181 -10.98 -11.52 -2.57
CA ASP A 181 -10.37 -11.16 -3.84
C ASP A 181 -11.26 -10.20 -4.65
N LEU A 182 -12.58 -10.38 -4.59
CA LEU A 182 -13.56 -9.47 -5.19
C LEU A 182 -13.49 -8.09 -4.53
N ILE A 183 -13.46 -8.03 -3.20
CA ILE A 183 -13.38 -6.77 -2.45
C ILE A 183 -12.08 -6.04 -2.78
N VAL A 184 -10.94 -6.72 -2.75
CA VAL A 184 -9.64 -6.13 -3.08
C VAL A 184 -9.62 -5.59 -4.51
N THR A 185 -10.13 -6.37 -5.46
CA THR A 185 -10.22 -5.96 -6.87
C THR A 185 -11.13 -4.74 -7.05
N ALA A 186 -12.31 -4.75 -6.40
CA ALA A 186 -13.27 -3.64 -6.47
C ALA A 186 -12.68 -2.36 -5.85
N ILE A 187 -12.05 -2.46 -4.69
CA ILE A 187 -11.39 -1.31 -4.03
C ILE A 187 -10.26 -0.78 -4.90
N SER A 188 -9.39 -1.66 -5.44
CA SER A 188 -8.28 -1.24 -6.30
C SER A 188 -8.78 -0.51 -7.54
N LEU A 189 -9.81 -1.04 -8.20
CA LEU A 189 -10.42 -0.40 -9.36
C LEU A 189 -11.05 0.94 -8.99
N ALA A 190 -11.81 1.00 -7.92
CA ALA A 190 -12.44 2.24 -7.45
C ALA A 190 -11.42 3.32 -7.12
N VAL A 191 -10.31 2.96 -6.46
CA VAL A 191 -9.22 3.88 -6.11
C VAL A 191 -8.50 4.36 -7.38
N LEU A 192 -8.17 3.46 -8.31
CA LEU A 192 -7.54 3.85 -9.58
C LEU A 192 -8.41 4.82 -10.37
N LEU A 193 -9.71 4.53 -10.47
CA LEU A 193 -10.67 5.42 -11.13
C LEU A 193 -10.79 6.76 -10.39
N ALA A 194 -10.89 6.75 -9.07
CA ALA A 194 -10.95 7.97 -8.26
C ALA A 194 -9.71 8.85 -8.47
N VAL A 195 -8.51 8.27 -8.45
CA VAL A 195 -7.26 9.01 -8.70
C VAL A 195 -7.24 9.56 -10.12
N ALA A 196 -7.64 8.78 -11.13
CA ALA A 196 -7.72 9.23 -12.51
C ALA A 196 -8.69 10.42 -12.67
N LEU A 197 -9.89 10.33 -12.07
CA LEU A 197 -10.88 11.41 -12.10
C LEU A 197 -10.40 12.66 -11.34
N ILE A 198 -9.77 12.49 -10.18
CA ILE A 198 -9.19 13.61 -9.43
C ILE A 198 -8.12 14.32 -10.27
N LEU A 199 -7.21 13.57 -10.88
CA LEU A 199 -6.14 14.13 -11.69
C LEU A 199 -6.68 14.81 -12.95
N GLN A 200 -7.76 14.29 -13.56
CA GLN A 200 -8.28 14.81 -14.82
C GLN A 200 -9.19 16.03 -14.59
N TYR A 201 -10.07 16.00 -13.61
CA TYR A 201 -11.17 16.95 -13.51
C TYR A 201 -11.03 17.97 -12.38
N THR A 202 -10.14 17.74 -11.38
CA THR A 202 -10.05 18.64 -10.22
C THR A 202 -9.00 19.75 -10.39
N ARG A 203 -9.12 20.79 -9.56
CA ARG A 203 -8.10 21.86 -9.48
C ARG A 203 -6.75 21.30 -8.99
N LEU A 204 -6.77 20.32 -8.10
CA LEU A 204 -5.54 19.64 -7.63
C LEU A 204 -4.85 18.91 -8.78
N GLY A 205 -5.59 18.19 -9.62
CA GLY A 205 -5.03 17.51 -10.78
C GLY A 205 -4.41 18.49 -11.79
N LYS A 206 -5.08 19.62 -12.05
CA LYS A 206 -4.52 20.69 -12.91
C LYS A 206 -3.22 21.27 -12.32
N ALA A 207 -3.21 21.54 -11.01
CA ALA A 207 -2.03 22.06 -10.32
C ALA A 207 -0.89 21.01 -10.32
N THR A 208 -1.18 19.74 -10.11
CA THR A 208 -0.19 18.65 -10.14
C THR A 208 0.46 18.55 -11.53
N ARG A 209 -0.31 18.61 -12.59
CA ARG A 209 0.22 18.61 -13.97
C ARG A 209 1.08 19.84 -14.24
N ALA A 210 0.61 21.05 -13.88
CA ALA A 210 1.39 22.26 -14.07
C ALA A 210 2.75 22.21 -13.34
N VAL A 211 2.77 21.67 -12.09
CA VAL A 211 4.01 21.49 -11.32
C VAL A 211 4.88 20.38 -11.92
N SER A 212 4.29 19.33 -12.49
CA SER A 212 5.00 18.26 -13.19
C SER A 212 5.69 18.76 -14.46
N ASP A 213 5.03 19.65 -15.21
CA ASP A 213 5.57 20.20 -16.45
C ASP A 213 6.70 21.21 -16.17
N ASN A 214 6.48 22.16 -15.26
CA ASN A 214 7.49 23.13 -14.86
C ASN A 214 7.14 23.74 -13.49
N PRO A 215 7.84 23.33 -12.39
CA PRO A 215 7.55 23.83 -11.04
C PRO A 215 7.77 25.34 -10.88
N ASP A 216 8.77 25.90 -11.58
CA ASP A 216 9.13 27.32 -11.47
C ASP A 216 8.08 28.18 -12.17
N LEU A 217 7.66 27.77 -13.38
CA LEU A 217 6.58 28.44 -14.12
C LEU A 217 5.24 28.33 -13.37
N ALA A 218 4.93 27.15 -12.80
CA ALA A 218 3.73 26.98 -11.97
C ALA A 218 3.74 27.94 -10.77
N SER A 219 4.90 28.09 -10.12
CA SER A 219 5.05 29.03 -9.00
C SER A 219 4.88 30.49 -9.43
N ALA A 220 5.41 30.86 -10.61
CA ALA A 220 5.24 32.20 -11.18
C ALA A 220 3.77 32.54 -11.51
N THR A 221 2.93 31.53 -11.81
CA THR A 221 1.50 31.70 -12.02
C THR A 221 0.65 31.65 -10.75
N GLY A 222 1.30 31.60 -9.56
CA GLY A 222 0.63 31.62 -8.27
C GLY A 222 0.25 30.24 -7.70
N ILE A 223 0.70 29.14 -8.32
CA ILE A 223 0.52 27.79 -7.80
C ILE A 223 1.60 27.51 -6.74
N ASP A 224 1.20 27.17 -5.53
CA ASP A 224 2.13 26.74 -4.46
C ASP A 224 2.67 25.33 -4.77
N SER A 225 3.79 25.28 -5.51
CA SER A 225 4.44 24.03 -5.92
C SER A 225 4.86 23.17 -4.73
N LEU A 226 5.28 23.78 -3.60
CA LEU A 226 5.67 23.05 -2.40
C LEU A 226 4.46 22.37 -1.73
N ARG A 227 3.30 23.02 -1.76
CA ARG A 227 2.05 22.43 -1.26
C ARG A 227 1.61 21.28 -2.14
N VAL A 228 1.68 21.42 -3.46
CA VAL A 228 1.37 20.34 -4.40
C VAL A 228 2.28 19.13 -4.17
N ILE A 229 3.59 19.32 -4.11
CA ILE A 229 4.55 18.23 -3.83
C ILE A 229 4.23 17.55 -2.50
N ARG A 230 3.92 18.31 -1.45
CA ARG A 230 3.55 17.77 -0.14
C ARG A 230 2.31 16.88 -0.21
N LEU A 231 1.27 17.32 -0.90
CA LEU A 231 0.04 16.55 -1.11
C LEU A 231 0.30 15.27 -1.92
N VAL A 232 1.13 15.35 -2.94
CA VAL A 232 1.51 14.19 -3.76
C VAL A 232 2.27 13.14 -2.92
N TRP A 233 3.13 13.54 -2.01
CA TRP A 233 3.80 12.60 -1.09
C TRP A 233 2.82 11.95 -0.11
N ILE A 234 1.81 12.68 0.36
CA ILE A 234 0.74 12.13 1.22
C ILE A 234 -0.07 11.09 0.43
N VAL A 235 -0.55 11.48 -0.76
CA VAL A 235 -1.35 10.59 -1.62
C VAL A 235 -0.54 9.39 -2.08
N GLY A 236 0.71 9.59 -2.51
CA GLY A 236 1.60 8.50 -2.93
C GLY A 236 1.89 7.52 -1.79
N GLY A 237 2.10 8.02 -0.58
CA GLY A 237 2.27 7.20 0.63
C GLY A 237 1.00 6.44 1.00
N ALA A 238 -0.16 7.06 0.89
CA ALA A 238 -1.45 6.43 1.14
C ALA A 238 -1.75 5.31 0.12
N LEU A 239 -1.50 5.56 -1.18
CA LEU A 239 -1.66 4.56 -2.24
C LEU A 239 -0.69 3.39 -2.08
N ALA A 240 0.57 3.67 -1.72
CA ALA A 240 1.54 2.63 -1.40
C ALA A 240 1.07 1.75 -0.23
N ALA A 241 0.62 2.38 0.86
CA ALA A 241 0.13 1.66 2.03
C ALA A 241 -1.15 0.85 1.78
N LEU A 242 -2.02 1.32 0.89
CA LEU A 242 -3.23 0.58 0.50
C LEU A 242 -2.90 -0.65 -0.35
N GLY A 243 -1.81 -0.62 -1.11
CA GLY A 243 -1.33 -1.76 -1.90
C GLY A 243 -0.55 -2.80 -1.09
N GLY A 244 -0.11 -2.47 0.13
CA GLY A 244 0.61 -3.37 1.03
C GLY A 244 -0.31 -4.19 1.90
#